data_fb599eb22c34d7fb308c958c16204eca
#
_entry.id   fb599eb22c34d7fb308c958c16204eca
#
_cell.length_a   1.000
_cell.length_b   1.000
_cell.length_c   1.000
_cell.angle_alpha   90.00
_cell.angle_beta   90.00
_cell.angle_gamma   90.00
#
_symmetry.space_group_name_H-M   'P 1'
#
loop_
_entity.id
_entity.type
_entity.pdbx_description
1 polymer ?
#
loop_
_entity_poly.entity_id
_entity_poly.type
_entity_poly.pdbx_seq_one_letter_code
_entity_poly.pdbx_strand_id
1 'polypeptide(L)'
;SKKILLIDGARQVGKTYIIRHVGHKLFENFIEINMVEDSIGPRLFAETKTVEDFYLQVSMLEGSKMKQKDNTLIFIDEIQAYPHLLTLLKFLSQDDHFTYIASGSLLGVTLSQTTSIPMGSIRKVRMFPLDFEEFLYANGLNEFAISAVRKKFERLEALDGPTHNKMMD
;
A
#
# COMPACT_ATOMS: atom_id res chain seq x y z
N SER A 1 -10.92 -18.41 0.80
CA SER A 1 -10.76 -17.13 0.07
C SER A 1 -9.56 -16.37 0.63
N LYS A 2 -8.73 -15.85 -0.23
CA LYS A 2 -7.58 -15.01 0.15
C LYS A 2 -8.12 -13.64 0.57
N LYS A 3 -7.64 -13.10 1.71
CA LYS A 3 -7.98 -11.73 2.10
C LYS A 3 -7.20 -10.72 1.27
N ILE A 4 -7.87 -9.67 0.81
CA ILE A 4 -7.21 -8.54 0.17
C ILE A 4 -6.51 -7.70 1.24
N LEU A 5 -5.24 -7.37 1.03
CA LEU A 5 -4.50 -6.46 1.88
C LEU A 5 -4.85 -5.02 1.49
N LEU A 6 -5.40 -4.26 2.45
CA LEU A 6 -5.71 -2.84 2.29
C LEU A 6 -4.75 -2.02 3.15
N ILE A 7 -3.82 -1.29 2.52
CA ILE A 7 -2.82 -0.47 3.20
C ILE A 7 -3.31 0.98 3.25
N ASP A 8 -3.63 1.43 4.48
CA ASP A 8 -4.04 2.80 4.79
C ASP A 8 -2.87 3.58 5.40
N GLY A 9 -2.78 4.86 5.13
CA GLY A 9 -1.75 5.73 5.71
C GLY A 9 -1.69 7.08 5.02
N ALA A 10 -1.02 8.05 5.63
CA ALA A 10 -0.85 9.38 5.06
C ALA A 10 -0.22 9.34 3.66
N ARG A 11 -0.33 10.43 2.92
CA ARG A 11 0.41 10.59 1.66
C ARG A 11 1.91 10.58 1.95
N GLN A 12 2.70 10.06 1.00
CA GLN A 12 4.18 10.06 1.02
C GLN A 12 4.83 9.25 2.16
N VAL A 13 4.11 8.35 2.84
CA VAL A 13 4.70 7.46 3.85
C VAL A 13 5.36 6.20 3.25
N GLY A 14 5.41 6.09 1.92
CA GLY A 14 6.09 4.97 1.24
C GLY A 14 5.20 3.78 0.89
N LYS A 15 3.85 3.86 0.98
CA LYS A 15 2.94 2.75 0.64
C LYS A 15 3.22 2.14 -0.73
N THR A 16 3.16 2.96 -1.76
CA THR A 16 3.37 2.53 -3.15
C THR A 16 4.77 1.95 -3.35
N TYR A 17 5.79 2.56 -2.72
CA TYR A 17 7.17 2.08 -2.80
C TYR A 17 7.31 0.64 -2.26
N ILE A 18 6.82 0.39 -1.04
CA ILE A 18 6.96 -0.95 -0.43
C ILE A 18 6.16 -2.01 -1.19
N ILE A 19 4.96 -1.66 -1.68
CA ILE A 19 4.13 -2.58 -2.46
C ILE A 19 4.80 -2.94 -3.79
N ARG A 20 5.36 -1.96 -4.51
CA ARG A 20 6.14 -2.21 -5.73
C ARG A 20 7.35 -3.10 -5.45
N HIS A 21 8.12 -2.78 -4.40
CA HIS A 21 9.30 -3.56 -4.04
C HIS A 21 8.97 -5.02 -3.75
N VAL A 22 7.95 -5.27 -2.92
CA VAL A 22 7.50 -6.62 -2.57
C VAL A 22 6.84 -7.31 -3.76
N GLY A 23 6.01 -6.59 -4.52
CA GLY A 23 5.31 -7.12 -5.69
C GLY A 23 6.27 -7.64 -6.75
N HIS A 24 7.23 -6.85 -7.15
CA HIS A 24 8.25 -7.28 -8.13
C HIS A 24 9.18 -8.39 -7.62
N LYS A 25 9.36 -8.52 -6.31
CA LYS A 25 10.19 -9.58 -5.72
C LYS A 25 9.48 -10.92 -5.62
N LEU A 26 8.17 -10.93 -5.35
CA LEU A 26 7.42 -12.13 -4.99
C LEU A 26 6.51 -12.66 -6.11
N PHE A 27 6.20 -11.83 -7.12
CA PHE A 27 5.28 -12.20 -8.20
C PHE A 27 5.96 -12.09 -9.56
N GLU A 28 5.66 -13.02 -10.45
CA GLU A 28 6.15 -12.96 -11.84
C GLU A 28 5.53 -11.81 -12.62
N ASN A 29 4.24 -11.53 -12.34
CA ASN A 29 3.52 -10.44 -12.98
C ASN A 29 3.01 -9.46 -11.93
N PHE A 30 3.33 -8.20 -12.13
CA PHE A 30 2.88 -7.09 -11.31
C PHE A 30 2.11 -6.12 -12.19
N ILE A 31 0.82 -5.91 -11.86
CA ILE A 31 -0.06 -4.96 -12.51
C ILE A 31 -0.39 -3.89 -11.50
N GLU A 32 -0.05 -2.65 -11.81
CA GLU A 32 -0.36 -1.49 -10.97
C GLU A 32 -1.37 -0.59 -11.68
N ILE A 33 -2.41 -0.20 -10.94
CA ILE A 33 -3.47 0.68 -11.42
C ILE A 33 -3.60 1.82 -10.42
N ASN A 34 -3.27 3.04 -10.87
CA ASN A 34 -3.43 4.24 -10.06
C ASN A 34 -4.80 4.89 -10.35
N MET A 35 -5.70 4.83 -9.37
CA MET A 35 -7.08 5.31 -9.55
C MET A 35 -7.18 6.83 -9.63
N VAL A 36 -6.21 7.59 -9.08
CA VAL A 36 -6.15 9.04 -9.27
C VAL A 36 -5.78 9.37 -10.71
N GLU A 37 -4.80 8.69 -11.29
CA GLU A 37 -4.40 8.89 -12.68
C GLU A 37 -5.53 8.51 -13.62
N ASP A 38 -6.23 7.39 -13.38
CA ASP A 38 -7.41 7.01 -14.16
C ASP A 38 -8.53 8.06 -14.06
N SER A 39 -8.77 8.64 -12.88
CA SER A 39 -9.83 9.64 -12.67
C SER A 39 -9.61 10.95 -13.44
N ILE A 40 -8.35 11.29 -13.75
CA ILE A 40 -7.96 12.45 -14.54
C ILE A 40 -7.89 12.09 -16.03
N GLY A 41 -7.48 10.87 -16.36
CA GLY A 41 -7.26 10.35 -17.70
C GLY A 41 -8.48 9.65 -18.31
N PRO A 42 -8.33 8.38 -18.73
CA PRO A 42 -9.36 7.65 -19.49
C PRO A 42 -10.61 7.28 -18.71
N ARG A 43 -10.56 7.32 -17.37
CA ARG A 43 -11.67 7.00 -16.46
C ARG A 43 -12.26 5.60 -16.65
N LEU A 44 -11.41 4.64 -16.98
CA LEU A 44 -11.82 3.26 -17.28
C LEU A 44 -12.60 2.62 -16.12
N PHE A 45 -12.23 2.96 -14.89
CA PHE A 45 -12.82 2.36 -13.68
C PHE A 45 -14.00 3.15 -13.09
N ALA A 46 -14.38 4.28 -13.70
CA ALA A 46 -15.44 5.14 -13.17
C ALA A 46 -16.80 4.42 -13.04
N GLU A 47 -17.16 3.60 -14.04
CA GLU A 47 -18.44 2.88 -14.11
C GLU A 47 -18.30 1.37 -13.77
N THR A 48 -17.17 0.94 -13.26
CA THR A 48 -16.92 -0.47 -12.92
C THR A 48 -17.79 -0.91 -11.74
N LYS A 49 -18.69 -1.85 -11.96
CA LYS A 49 -19.65 -2.34 -10.96
C LYS A 49 -19.49 -3.82 -10.61
N THR A 50 -18.97 -4.60 -11.55
CA THR A 50 -18.81 -6.04 -11.43
C THR A 50 -17.34 -6.46 -11.49
N VAL A 51 -17.06 -7.70 -11.09
CA VAL A 51 -15.73 -8.30 -11.22
C VAL A 51 -15.35 -8.45 -12.70
N GLU A 52 -16.33 -8.79 -13.53
CA GLU A 52 -16.17 -8.93 -14.98
C GLU A 52 -15.78 -7.59 -15.62
N ASP A 53 -16.46 -6.48 -15.23
CA ASP A 53 -16.09 -5.14 -15.68
C ASP A 53 -14.66 -4.80 -15.29
N PHE A 54 -14.29 -5.09 -14.03
CA PHE A 54 -12.95 -4.84 -13.53
C PHE A 54 -11.90 -5.60 -14.34
N TYR A 55 -12.13 -6.87 -14.63
CA TYR A 55 -11.20 -7.67 -15.44
C TYR A 55 -11.11 -7.18 -16.87
N LEU A 56 -12.22 -6.75 -17.45
CA LEU A 56 -12.20 -6.16 -18.80
C LEU A 56 -11.30 -4.92 -18.83
N GLN A 57 -11.45 -4.01 -17.86
CA GLN A 57 -10.64 -2.79 -17.78
C GLN A 57 -9.15 -3.10 -17.57
N VAL A 58 -8.83 -4.00 -16.63
CA VAL A 58 -7.45 -4.43 -16.40
C VAL A 58 -6.86 -5.10 -17.63
N SER A 59 -7.64 -5.90 -18.36
CA SER A 59 -7.20 -6.54 -19.59
C SER A 59 -6.92 -5.55 -20.72
N MET A 60 -7.62 -4.43 -20.76
CA MET A 60 -7.35 -3.34 -21.72
C MET A 60 -6.02 -2.66 -21.43
N LEU A 61 -5.63 -2.55 -20.14
CA LEU A 61 -4.37 -1.93 -19.74
C LEU A 61 -3.18 -2.87 -19.87
N GLU A 62 -3.32 -4.11 -19.37
CA GLU A 62 -2.18 -5.02 -19.13
C GLU A 62 -2.51 -6.48 -19.46
N GLY A 63 -3.32 -6.72 -20.49
CA GLY A 63 -3.86 -8.04 -20.81
C GLY A 63 -2.82 -9.16 -20.97
N SER A 64 -1.59 -8.83 -21.40
CA SER A 64 -0.51 -9.80 -21.51
C SER A 64 -0.09 -10.40 -20.15
N LYS A 65 -0.14 -9.59 -19.09
CA LYS A 65 0.21 -10.00 -17.71
C LYS A 65 -0.88 -10.81 -17.01
N MET A 66 -2.12 -10.75 -17.50
CA MET A 66 -3.25 -11.49 -16.93
C MET A 66 -3.31 -12.96 -17.31
N LYS A 67 -2.42 -13.44 -18.17
CA LYS A 67 -2.40 -14.84 -18.65
C LYS A 67 -2.00 -15.83 -17.56
N GLN A 68 -1.16 -15.44 -16.60
CA GLN A 68 -0.65 -16.29 -15.51
C GLN A 68 -1.35 -15.89 -14.20
N LYS A 69 -2.55 -16.40 -14.00
CA LYS A 69 -3.43 -16.00 -12.89
C LYS A 69 -2.81 -16.25 -11.51
N ASP A 70 -2.19 -17.40 -11.30
CA ASP A 70 -1.73 -17.83 -9.96
C ASP A 70 -0.51 -17.06 -9.42
N ASN A 71 0.25 -16.38 -10.30
CA ASN A 71 1.47 -15.66 -9.92
C ASN A 71 1.44 -14.18 -10.35
N THR A 72 0.24 -13.61 -10.34
CA THR A 72 0.00 -12.20 -10.69
C THR A 72 -0.53 -11.44 -9.49
N LEU A 73 0.13 -10.33 -9.15
CA LEU A 73 -0.36 -9.35 -8.19
C LEU A 73 -1.00 -8.18 -8.93
N ILE A 74 -2.26 -7.88 -8.60
CA ILE A 74 -2.95 -6.66 -9.03
C ILE A 74 -2.94 -5.67 -7.86
N PHE A 75 -2.25 -4.56 -8.05
CA PHE A 75 -2.15 -3.47 -7.09
C PHE A 75 -3.06 -2.31 -7.50
N ILE A 76 -4.03 -1.99 -6.64
CA ILE A 76 -4.98 -0.89 -6.81
C ILE A 76 -4.53 0.26 -5.92
N ASP A 77 -3.86 1.26 -6.49
CA ASP A 77 -3.35 2.41 -5.75
C ASP A 77 -4.36 3.56 -5.73
N GLU A 78 -4.38 4.30 -4.62
CA GLU A 78 -5.26 5.46 -4.38
C GLU A 78 -6.75 5.13 -4.59
N ILE A 79 -7.20 3.97 -4.06
CA ILE A 79 -8.55 3.42 -4.27
C ILE A 79 -9.67 4.39 -3.85
N GLN A 80 -9.38 5.36 -2.95
CA GLN A 80 -10.36 6.36 -2.53
C GLN A 80 -10.82 7.30 -3.67
N ALA A 81 -10.09 7.33 -4.79
CA ALA A 81 -10.55 8.08 -5.98
C ALA A 81 -11.85 7.50 -6.56
N TYR A 82 -12.08 6.19 -6.35
CA TYR A 82 -13.31 5.50 -6.74
C TYR A 82 -13.89 4.71 -5.56
N PRO A 83 -14.63 5.35 -4.64
CA PRO A 83 -15.13 4.71 -3.42
C PRO A 83 -15.98 3.45 -3.66
N HIS A 84 -16.68 3.36 -4.80
CA HIS A 84 -17.50 2.19 -5.15
C HIS A 84 -16.66 0.92 -5.33
N LEU A 85 -15.37 1.03 -5.70
CA LEU A 85 -14.47 -0.11 -5.83
C LEU A 85 -14.16 -0.78 -4.47
N LEU A 86 -14.30 -0.06 -3.34
CA LEU A 86 -14.15 -0.67 -2.01
C LEU A 86 -15.18 -1.78 -1.78
N THR A 87 -16.39 -1.62 -2.29
CA THR A 87 -17.41 -2.67 -2.23
C THR A 87 -17.05 -3.85 -3.12
N LEU A 88 -16.43 -3.58 -4.27
CA LEU A 88 -16.00 -4.62 -5.21
C LEU A 88 -14.89 -5.51 -4.65
N LEU A 89 -14.04 -5.01 -3.73
CA LEU A 89 -12.99 -5.80 -3.08
C LEU A 89 -13.52 -7.08 -2.44
N LYS A 90 -14.78 -7.07 -1.94
CA LYS A 90 -15.41 -8.28 -1.41
C LYS A 90 -15.50 -9.39 -2.46
N PHE A 91 -15.94 -9.04 -3.62
CA PHE A 91 -16.15 -9.99 -4.72
C PHE A 91 -14.81 -10.41 -5.33
N LEU A 92 -13.86 -9.49 -5.48
CA LEU A 92 -12.49 -9.80 -5.89
C LEU A 92 -11.78 -10.74 -4.90
N SER A 93 -12.08 -10.66 -3.60
CA SER A 93 -11.49 -11.58 -2.60
C SER A 93 -12.03 -13.01 -2.69
N GLN A 94 -13.17 -13.19 -3.31
CA GLN A 94 -13.79 -14.51 -3.54
C GLN A 94 -13.28 -15.18 -4.83
N ASP A 95 -12.71 -14.38 -5.71
CA ASP A 95 -12.06 -14.86 -6.93
C ASP A 95 -10.60 -15.22 -6.61
N ASP A 96 -10.29 -16.50 -6.62
CA ASP A 96 -8.96 -17.04 -6.29
C ASP A 96 -7.94 -16.92 -7.44
N HIS A 97 -8.30 -16.26 -8.57
CA HIS A 97 -7.45 -16.17 -9.75
C HIS A 97 -6.21 -15.28 -9.57
N PHE A 98 -6.34 -14.19 -8.80
CA PHE A 98 -5.27 -13.22 -8.62
C PHE A 98 -5.02 -12.93 -7.14
N THR A 99 -3.86 -12.36 -6.84
CA THR A 99 -3.60 -11.73 -5.54
C THR A 99 -3.84 -10.24 -5.66
N TYR A 100 -4.50 -9.64 -4.66
CA TYR A 100 -4.83 -8.23 -4.68
C TYR A 100 -4.25 -7.51 -3.47
N ILE A 101 -3.70 -6.33 -3.73
CA ILE A 101 -3.37 -5.33 -2.72
C ILE A 101 -4.03 -4.03 -3.13
N ALA A 102 -4.65 -3.34 -2.19
CA ALA A 102 -5.15 -1.99 -2.41
C ALA A 102 -4.47 -1.02 -1.43
N SER A 103 -4.24 0.21 -1.86
CA SER A 103 -3.75 1.27 -0.99
C SER A 103 -4.56 2.55 -1.15
N GLY A 104 -4.52 3.39 -0.11
CA GLY A 104 -5.13 4.70 -0.17
C GLY A 104 -4.74 5.58 1.01
N SER A 105 -5.02 6.86 0.86
CA SER A 105 -4.85 7.86 1.89
C SER A 105 -6.21 8.23 2.49
N LEU A 106 -6.25 8.45 3.83
CA LEU A 106 -7.47 8.82 4.55
C LEU A 106 -8.64 7.83 4.40
N LEU A 107 -8.35 6.55 4.19
CA LEU A 107 -9.37 5.51 4.00
C LEU A 107 -10.34 5.41 5.19
N GLY A 108 -9.95 5.87 6.40
CA GLY A 108 -10.84 5.91 7.55
C GLY A 108 -12.10 6.75 7.31
N VAL A 109 -11.97 7.88 6.61
CA VAL A 109 -13.11 8.76 6.25
C VAL A 109 -13.94 8.12 5.14
N THR A 110 -13.29 7.62 4.09
CA THR A 110 -13.97 6.97 2.96
C THR A 110 -14.71 5.70 3.41
N LEU A 111 -14.09 4.90 4.28
CA LEU A 111 -14.70 3.68 4.81
C LEU A 111 -15.90 3.96 5.72
N SER A 112 -15.90 5.05 6.51
CA SER A 112 -17.04 5.43 7.33
C SER A 112 -18.26 5.89 6.51
N GLN A 113 -18.03 6.32 5.28
CA GLN A 113 -19.07 6.75 4.33
C GLN A 113 -19.55 5.60 3.42
N THR A 114 -18.85 4.47 3.42
CA THR A 114 -19.19 3.32 2.57
C THR A 114 -20.13 2.38 3.35
N THR A 115 -21.33 2.16 2.84
CA THR A 115 -22.42 1.42 3.49
C THR A 115 -22.14 -0.07 3.73
N SER A 116 -21.10 -0.64 3.17
CA SER A 116 -20.78 -2.07 3.31
C SER A 116 -19.30 -2.36 3.09
N ILE A 117 -18.53 -2.34 4.20
CA ILE A 117 -17.15 -2.84 4.17
C ILE A 117 -17.17 -4.33 4.50
N PRO A 118 -16.65 -5.18 3.62
CA PRO A 118 -16.59 -6.62 3.87
C PRO A 118 -15.43 -6.95 4.83
N MET A 119 -15.61 -6.72 6.12
CA MET A 119 -14.58 -6.94 7.16
C MET A 119 -13.96 -8.36 7.14
N GLY A 120 -14.72 -9.36 6.63
CA GLY A 120 -14.22 -10.73 6.48
C GLY A 120 -13.25 -10.94 5.31
N SER A 121 -13.33 -10.11 4.28
CA SER A 121 -12.60 -10.26 3.01
C SER A 121 -11.36 -9.35 2.90
N ILE A 122 -11.21 -8.40 3.82
CA ILE A 122 -10.14 -7.41 3.80
C ILE A 122 -9.31 -7.53 5.09
N ARG A 123 -7.98 -7.47 4.93
CA ARG A 123 -7.05 -7.25 6.03
C ARG A 123 -6.52 -5.82 5.93
N LYS A 124 -7.01 -4.95 6.81
CA LYS A 124 -6.52 -3.57 6.88
C LYS A 124 -5.22 -3.50 7.68
N VAL A 125 -4.22 -2.83 7.11
CA VAL A 125 -2.95 -2.49 7.77
C VAL A 125 -2.74 -0.99 7.64
N ARG A 126 -2.35 -0.34 8.73
CA ARG A 126 -2.02 1.08 8.72
C ARG A 126 -0.52 1.26 8.64
N MET A 127 -0.08 2.07 7.70
CA MET A 127 1.31 2.48 7.54
C MET A 127 1.49 3.89 8.07
N PHE A 128 2.50 4.06 8.92
CA PHE A 128 2.88 5.34 9.51
C PHE A 128 4.14 5.87 8.81
N PRO A 129 4.45 7.18 8.94
CA PRO A 129 5.78 7.68 8.64
C PRO A 129 6.83 6.93 9.44
N LEU A 130 8.07 6.90 8.96
CA LEU A 130 9.19 6.38 9.73
C LEU A 130 9.24 7.06 11.09
N ASP A 131 9.43 6.28 12.15
CA ASP A 131 9.80 6.86 13.44
C ASP A 131 11.28 7.29 13.41
N PHE A 132 11.74 7.90 14.50
CA PHE A 132 13.09 8.45 14.54
C PHE A 132 14.17 7.35 14.40
N GLU A 133 13.94 6.18 14.98
CA GLU A 133 14.89 5.07 14.87
C GLU A 133 14.92 4.48 13.47
N GLU A 134 13.74 4.26 12.86
CA GLU A 134 13.60 3.82 11.48
C GLU A 134 14.26 4.81 10.51
N PHE A 135 14.12 6.12 10.78
CA PHE A 135 14.82 7.16 10.04
C PHE A 135 16.34 7.04 10.16
N LEU A 136 16.87 6.82 11.36
CA LEU A 136 18.30 6.60 11.58
C LEU A 136 18.83 5.35 10.85
N TYR A 137 18.06 4.25 10.87
CA TYR A 137 18.40 3.05 10.08
C TYR A 137 18.45 3.35 8.59
N ALA A 138 17.47 4.08 8.07
CA ALA A 138 17.39 4.45 6.66
C ALA A 138 18.60 5.32 6.22
N ASN A 139 19.17 6.09 7.17
CA ASN A 139 20.38 6.89 6.97
C ASN A 139 21.69 6.10 7.24
N GLY A 140 21.60 4.79 7.39
CA GLY A 140 22.77 3.90 7.49
C GLY A 140 23.37 3.77 8.88
N LEU A 141 22.70 4.25 9.94
CA LEU A 141 23.13 3.96 11.30
C LEU A 141 22.84 2.49 11.63
N ASN A 142 23.78 1.84 12.30
CA ASN A 142 23.63 0.45 12.73
C ASN A 142 22.94 0.33 14.10
N GLU A 143 22.47 -0.87 14.43
CA GLU A 143 21.81 -1.19 15.69
C GLU A 143 22.58 -0.73 16.92
N PHE A 144 23.90 -0.89 16.92
CA PHE A 144 24.76 -0.50 18.03
C PHE A 144 24.69 1.01 18.31
N ALA A 145 24.81 1.83 17.25
CA ALA A 145 24.73 3.28 17.36
C ALA A 145 23.33 3.73 17.84
N ILE A 146 22.28 3.15 17.29
CA ILE A 146 20.89 3.48 17.64
C ILE A 146 20.60 3.09 19.10
N SER A 147 21.02 1.91 19.54
CA SER A 147 20.87 1.48 20.94
C SER A 147 21.63 2.38 21.91
N ALA A 148 22.82 2.86 21.55
CA ALA A 148 23.60 3.79 22.38
C ALA A 148 22.88 5.14 22.55
N VAL A 149 22.32 5.67 21.44
CA VAL A 149 21.54 6.92 21.46
C VAL A 149 20.27 6.75 22.29
N ARG A 150 19.52 5.66 22.12
CA ARG A 150 18.32 5.36 22.90
C ARG A 150 18.61 5.33 24.41
N LYS A 151 19.68 4.65 24.83
CA LYS A 151 20.08 4.60 26.24
C LYS A 151 20.38 5.98 26.83
N LYS A 152 21.08 6.85 26.07
CA LYS A 152 21.33 8.23 26.48
C LYS A 152 20.03 9.02 26.62
N PHE A 153 19.11 8.88 25.66
CA PHE A 153 17.79 9.53 25.69
C PHE A 153 16.99 9.08 26.92
N GLU A 154 16.92 7.77 27.21
CA GLU A 154 16.22 7.24 28.37
C GLU A 154 16.79 7.75 29.69
N ARG A 155 18.10 8.03 29.74
CA ARG A 155 18.80 8.57 30.91
C ARG A 155 18.82 10.11 30.97
N LEU A 156 18.23 10.78 29.97
CA LEU A 156 18.31 12.22 29.81
C LEU A 156 19.76 12.74 29.74
N GLU A 157 20.67 11.97 29.19
CA GLU A 157 22.08 12.31 28.98
C GLU A 157 22.24 13.03 27.62
N ALA A 158 23.05 14.09 27.60
CA ALA A 158 23.36 14.81 26.36
C ALA A 158 24.18 13.93 25.40
N LEU A 159 23.92 14.10 24.10
CA LEU A 159 24.79 13.56 23.06
C LEU A 159 26.05 14.43 22.96
N ASP A 160 27.19 13.77 22.68
CA ASP A 160 28.40 14.53 22.29
C ASP A 160 28.20 15.20 20.92
N GLY A 161 28.95 16.27 20.69
CA GLY A 161 28.81 17.09 19.47
C GLY A 161 28.94 16.31 18.17
N PRO A 162 29.96 15.44 17.99
CA PRO A 162 30.11 14.63 16.79
C PRO A 162 28.92 13.69 16.54
N THR A 163 28.41 13.01 17.58
CA THR A 163 27.24 12.13 17.47
C THR A 163 25.99 12.91 17.10
N HIS A 164 25.77 14.06 17.74
CA HIS A 164 24.63 14.94 17.44
C HIS A 164 24.65 15.39 15.97
N ASN A 165 25.79 15.91 15.50
CA ASN A 165 25.91 16.40 14.13
C ASN A 165 25.65 15.27 13.10
N LYS A 166 26.21 14.08 13.34
CA LYS A 166 26.00 12.92 12.44
C LYS A 166 24.54 12.48 12.35
N MET A 167 23.74 12.77 13.35
CA MET A 167 22.30 12.43 13.35
C MET A 167 21.43 13.50 12.70
N MET A 168 21.94 14.71 12.56
CA MET A 168 21.23 15.86 11.98
C MET A 168 21.53 16.09 10.50
N ASP A 169 22.64 15.53 9.99
CA ASP A 169 23.03 15.52 8.58
C ASP A 169 22.33 14.41 7.79
#